data_f70be42370059bb23d2250c0e9a152fb
#
_entry.id   f70be42370059bb23d2250c0e9a152fb
#
_cell.length_a   1.000
_cell.length_b   1.000
_cell.length_c   1.000
_cell.angle_alpha   90.00
_cell.angle_beta   90.00
_cell.angle_gamma   90.00
#
_symmetry.space_group_name_H-M   'P 1'
#
loop_
_entity.id
_entity.type
_entity.pdbx_description
1 polymer ?
#
loop_
_entity_poly.entity_id
_entity_poly.type
_entity_poly.pdbx_seq_one_letter_code
_entity_poly.pdbx_strand_id
1 'polypeptide(L)'
;MAATLLLVNMIPNSLSGESEQDSEPMLAVNPNNPQQLVGTAFTPNPMGSASTLAPVFVSTDGGNTWTLNAIVPGGDMTGDITVAFGPKSNNLYASILRQDAPGTDTEMNILRTMNFQSPAPMQVLVDRLGADQPFVQAALGASGAAGKDRVYVGNNLPQSTVDFSLNAAAATATSGFKQAFVESRPNAGQNGPQVRTACHSSGVTYVTFYGWRKQSGSWPGNTLTITADVVIVRDDSGAAGANPFRDLVDPGDGLPGRLVARGVKFPFRRNGKALEGQQRLGGDLTIAVNPLDSAVVYLGFTGKVGSTLTLRVRRSTDSGQTWSADLLMVPFGINASLAVNDFGDPGLLYQQLTGTGASAKWVTHFRQATASAPSVWSDLVLSSHPASKPAKTFDPYLGDYAYLTSHGHDYYGIFSASNEPDLTHFPNGVTYQRNHNFTTKALTNLAGSTVPISIDPFFFKVTP
;
A
#
# COMPACT_ATOMS: atom_id res chain seq x y z
N MET A 1 18.85 11.06 19.48
CA MET A 1 18.47 12.40 18.95
C MET A 1 16.96 12.42 18.80
N ALA A 2 16.32 13.57 18.81
CA ALA A 2 14.89 13.61 18.48
C ALA A 2 14.73 13.25 16.99
N ALA A 3 13.72 12.43 16.65
CA ALA A 3 13.43 12.08 15.27
C ALA A 3 13.12 13.34 14.45
N THR A 4 13.64 13.42 13.23
CA THR A 4 13.31 14.49 12.29
C THR A 4 12.18 14.04 11.36
N LEU A 5 11.21 14.92 11.11
CA LEU A 5 10.09 14.70 10.21
C LEU A 5 10.15 15.67 9.02
N LEU A 6 10.15 15.15 7.81
CA LEU A 6 9.75 15.88 6.60
C LEU A 6 8.32 15.45 6.26
N LEU A 7 7.40 16.39 6.06
CA LEU A 7 6.02 16.14 5.66
C LEU A 7 5.64 17.09 4.51
N VAL A 8 5.23 16.55 3.38
CA VAL A 8 5.00 17.29 2.13
C VAL A 8 3.65 16.91 1.52
N ASN A 9 2.82 17.92 1.25
CA ASN A 9 1.68 17.75 0.37
C ASN A 9 2.20 17.61 -1.07
N MET A 10 1.86 16.52 -1.74
CA MET A 10 2.50 16.14 -3.01
C MET A 10 1.91 16.87 -4.22
N ILE A 11 0.85 17.65 -4.07
CA ILE A 11 0.24 18.38 -5.20
C ILE A 11 1.25 19.40 -5.75
N PRO A 12 1.69 19.24 -7.02
CA PRO A 12 2.75 20.04 -7.58
C PRO A 12 2.27 21.45 -7.99
N ASN A 13 3.21 22.35 -8.20
CA ASN A 13 2.94 23.71 -8.67
C ASN A 13 2.11 23.75 -9.96
N SER A 14 2.30 22.78 -10.85
CA SER A 14 1.52 22.68 -12.09
C SER A 14 0.04 22.41 -11.88
N LEU A 15 -0.32 21.89 -10.72
CA LEU A 15 -1.70 21.62 -10.28
C LEU A 15 -2.06 22.43 -9.02
N SER A 16 -1.53 23.65 -8.88
CA SER A 16 -1.74 24.45 -7.67
C SER A 16 -3.21 24.75 -7.33
N GLY A 17 -4.10 24.70 -8.31
CA GLY A 17 -5.56 24.88 -8.15
C GLY A 17 -6.34 23.58 -8.04
N GLU A 18 -5.68 22.43 -7.99
CA GLU A 18 -6.28 21.12 -7.87
C GLU A 18 -7.04 21.00 -6.53
N SER A 19 -8.22 20.32 -6.53
CA SER A 19 -9.12 20.18 -5.39
C SER A 19 -9.95 18.89 -5.43
N GLU A 20 -9.47 17.90 -6.18
CA GLU A 20 -10.10 16.59 -6.26
C GLU A 20 -9.78 15.75 -5.00
N GLN A 21 -10.44 14.63 -4.86
CA GLN A 21 -10.14 13.66 -3.82
C GLN A 21 -9.10 12.67 -4.35
N ASP A 22 -7.92 12.65 -3.76
CA ASP A 22 -6.82 11.75 -4.09
C ASP A 22 -6.67 10.69 -2.99
N SER A 23 -6.94 9.44 -3.30
CA SER A 23 -6.90 8.33 -2.34
C SER A 23 -6.04 7.16 -2.82
N GLU A 24 -5.87 6.14 -2.01
CA GLU A 24 -5.11 4.92 -2.34
C GLU A 24 -3.67 5.19 -2.79
N PRO A 25 -2.87 5.89 -1.98
CA PRO A 25 -1.54 6.29 -2.37
C PRO A 25 -0.53 5.14 -2.23
N MET A 26 0.41 5.04 -3.18
CA MET A 26 1.55 4.12 -3.14
C MET A 26 2.85 4.86 -3.35
N LEU A 27 3.94 4.38 -2.75
CA LEU A 27 5.28 5.00 -2.81
C LEU A 27 6.34 3.97 -3.21
N ALA A 28 7.22 4.37 -4.09
CA ALA A 28 8.48 3.67 -4.36
C ALA A 28 9.67 4.60 -4.08
N VAL A 29 10.65 4.10 -3.32
CA VAL A 29 11.95 4.74 -3.10
C VAL A 29 12.98 3.95 -3.87
N ASN A 30 13.81 4.62 -4.68
CA ASN A 30 14.89 3.94 -5.40
C ASN A 30 15.95 3.48 -4.40
N PRO A 31 16.16 2.16 -4.23
CA PRO A 31 17.09 1.63 -3.24
C PRO A 31 18.57 1.97 -3.54
N ASN A 32 18.88 2.37 -4.76
CA ASN A 32 20.25 2.78 -5.15
C ASN A 32 20.44 4.30 -5.10
N ASN A 33 19.35 5.07 -5.02
CA ASN A 33 19.37 6.53 -4.89
C ASN A 33 18.09 7.03 -4.20
N PRO A 34 18.07 7.16 -2.87
CA PRO A 34 16.87 7.55 -2.12
C PRO A 34 16.44 9.00 -2.35
N GLN A 35 17.15 9.78 -3.18
CA GLN A 35 16.67 11.06 -3.68
C GLN A 35 15.60 10.89 -4.77
N GLN A 36 15.51 9.71 -5.39
CA GLN A 36 14.55 9.39 -6.44
C GLN A 36 13.37 8.62 -5.85
N LEU A 37 12.18 9.23 -5.95
CA LEU A 37 10.95 8.65 -5.47
C LEU A 37 9.87 8.76 -6.54
N VAL A 38 8.96 7.78 -6.53
CA VAL A 38 7.73 7.81 -7.31
C VAL A 38 6.56 7.52 -6.40
N GLY A 39 5.56 8.39 -6.43
CA GLY A 39 4.29 8.20 -5.73
C GLY A 39 3.14 8.07 -6.71
N THR A 40 2.06 7.43 -6.27
CA THR A 40 0.79 7.35 -7.00
C THR A 40 -0.35 7.72 -6.06
N ALA A 41 -1.49 8.10 -6.62
CA ALA A 41 -2.73 8.26 -5.89
C ALA A 41 -3.90 7.99 -6.85
N PHE A 42 -5.01 7.55 -6.31
CA PHE A 42 -6.27 7.43 -7.04
C PHE A 42 -6.84 8.82 -7.24
N THR A 43 -6.60 9.39 -8.42
CA THR A 43 -6.87 10.79 -8.74
C THR A 43 -7.77 10.89 -9.96
N PRO A 44 -8.97 11.48 -9.85
CA PRO A 44 -9.80 11.71 -11.03
C PRO A 44 -9.17 12.74 -11.96
N ASN A 45 -8.71 12.31 -13.13
CA ASN A 45 -8.29 13.12 -14.25
C ASN A 45 -7.44 14.37 -13.92
N PRO A 46 -6.27 14.22 -13.27
CA PRO A 46 -5.45 15.38 -12.87
C PRO A 46 -4.85 16.14 -14.07
N MET A 47 -4.79 15.52 -15.24
CA MET A 47 -4.17 16.08 -16.46
C MET A 47 -5.17 16.67 -17.43
N GLY A 48 -6.48 16.58 -17.17
CA GLY A 48 -7.54 16.97 -18.08
C GLY A 48 -8.00 15.84 -19.00
N SER A 49 -9.16 16.00 -19.65
CA SER A 49 -9.99 14.93 -20.23
C SER A 49 -9.47 14.28 -21.51
N ALA A 50 -8.25 14.51 -21.96
CA ALA A 50 -7.77 14.02 -23.27
C ALA A 50 -6.57 13.05 -23.18
N SER A 51 -6.08 12.72 -22.00
CA SER A 51 -4.92 11.84 -21.85
C SER A 51 -5.32 10.37 -21.90
N THR A 52 -4.53 9.55 -22.59
CA THR A 52 -4.59 8.08 -22.55
C THR A 52 -3.59 7.50 -21.56
N LEU A 53 -2.84 8.36 -20.86
CA LEU A 53 -1.82 7.99 -19.88
C LEU A 53 -2.16 8.60 -18.52
N ALA A 54 -2.14 7.79 -17.49
CA ALA A 54 -2.28 8.22 -16.11
C ALA A 54 -0.94 8.75 -15.56
N PRO A 55 -0.95 9.77 -14.67
CA PRO A 55 0.25 10.33 -14.10
C PRO A 55 0.75 9.54 -12.90
N VAL A 56 2.06 9.65 -12.67
CA VAL A 56 2.72 9.38 -11.41
C VAL A 56 3.32 10.66 -10.85
N PHE A 57 3.41 10.77 -9.53
CA PHE A 57 4.15 11.84 -8.87
C PHE A 57 5.63 11.45 -8.83
N VAL A 58 6.52 12.38 -9.19
CA VAL A 58 7.97 12.16 -9.27
C VAL A 58 8.70 13.17 -8.40
N SER A 59 9.62 12.70 -7.56
CA SER A 59 10.60 13.51 -6.85
C SER A 59 12.02 13.02 -7.15
N THR A 60 12.96 13.97 -7.24
CA THR A 60 14.40 13.71 -7.44
C THR A 60 15.27 14.38 -6.37
N ASP A 61 14.65 14.91 -5.33
CA ASP A 61 15.28 15.65 -4.24
C ASP A 61 14.91 15.11 -2.84
N GLY A 62 14.63 13.80 -2.79
CA GLY A 62 14.32 13.12 -1.53
C GLY A 62 12.92 13.41 -0.98
N GLY A 63 11.98 13.81 -1.84
CA GLY A 63 10.59 14.08 -1.49
C GLY A 63 10.30 15.53 -1.11
N ASN A 64 11.25 16.45 -1.23
CA ASN A 64 11.02 17.86 -0.92
C ASN A 64 10.12 18.54 -1.95
N THR A 65 10.27 18.19 -3.22
CA THR A 65 9.40 18.67 -4.31
C THR A 65 8.90 17.52 -5.19
N TRP A 66 7.74 17.71 -5.78
CA TRP A 66 7.05 16.73 -6.61
C TRP A 66 6.60 17.35 -7.93
N THR A 67 6.64 16.54 -8.98
CA THR A 67 6.11 16.86 -10.32
C THR A 67 5.27 15.69 -10.81
N LEU A 68 4.44 15.90 -11.84
CA LEU A 68 3.70 14.81 -12.48
C LEU A 68 4.38 14.37 -13.77
N ASN A 69 4.34 13.06 -14.02
CA ASN A 69 4.75 12.47 -15.27
C ASN A 69 3.69 11.45 -15.74
N ALA A 70 3.01 11.75 -16.86
CA ALA A 70 1.95 10.92 -17.42
C ALA A 70 2.55 9.79 -18.26
N ILE A 71 2.84 8.66 -17.64
CA ILE A 71 3.53 7.51 -18.26
C ILE A 71 2.81 6.17 -18.09
N VAL A 72 1.72 6.10 -17.32
CA VAL A 72 1.00 4.85 -17.06
C VAL A 72 -0.07 4.63 -18.13
N PRO A 73 0.06 3.63 -19.04
CA PRO A 73 -0.99 3.30 -20.00
C PRO A 73 -2.24 2.80 -19.24
N GLY A 74 -3.35 3.48 -19.38
CA GLY A 74 -4.57 3.09 -18.65
C GLY A 74 -5.63 4.17 -18.59
N GLY A 75 -5.38 5.30 -19.25
CA GLY A 75 -6.31 6.43 -19.29
C GLY A 75 -5.99 7.52 -18.27
N ASP A 76 -6.72 8.59 -18.35
CA ASP A 76 -6.57 9.80 -17.54
C ASP A 76 -7.08 9.64 -16.10
N MET A 77 -8.09 8.80 -15.87
CA MET A 77 -8.48 8.38 -14.52
C MET A 77 -7.54 7.30 -14.00
N THR A 78 -7.04 7.50 -12.78
CA THR A 78 -6.25 6.47 -12.10
C THR A 78 -7.16 5.58 -11.26
N GLY A 79 -6.92 4.25 -11.34
CA GLY A 79 -7.38 3.29 -10.36
C GLY A 79 -6.24 2.91 -9.42
N ASP A 80 -6.26 1.69 -8.88
CA ASP A 80 -5.12 1.15 -8.15
C ASP A 80 -3.87 1.21 -9.02
N ILE A 81 -2.87 1.99 -8.62
CA ILE A 81 -1.53 1.99 -9.23
C ILE A 81 -0.52 1.74 -8.12
N THR A 82 0.13 0.59 -8.15
CA THR A 82 1.22 0.28 -7.24
C THR A 82 2.55 0.31 -7.98
N VAL A 83 3.62 0.72 -7.29
CA VAL A 83 4.93 0.97 -7.89
C VAL A 83 6.06 0.40 -7.05
N ALA A 84 7.14 -0.06 -7.70
CA ALA A 84 8.36 -0.51 -7.03
C ALA A 84 9.58 -0.32 -7.94
N PHE A 85 10.71 0.14 -7.38
CA PHE A 85 11.97 0.16 -8.11
C PHE A 85 12.66 -1.19 -8.07
N GLY A 86 13.15 -1.63 -9.22
CA GLY A 86 14.04 -2.78 -9.32
C GLY A 86 15.42 -2.47 -8.73
N PRO A 87 15.84 -3.19 -7.68
CA PRO A 87 17.07 -2.84 -6.96
C PRO A 87 18.34 -3.08 -7.74
N LYS A 88 18.26 -3.78 -8.87
CA LYS A 88 19.43 -4.02 -9.76
C LYS A 88 19.41 -3.14 -11.00
N SER A 89 18.29 -3.06 -11.69
CA SER A 89 18.19 -2.34 -12.96
C SER A 89 17.91 -0.84 -12.80
N ASN A 90 17.40 -0.40 -11.64
CA ASN A 90 16.74 0.90 -11.43
C ASN A 90 15.48 1.10 -12.27
N ASN A 91 14.97 0.06 -12.93
CA ASN A 91 13.69 0.15 -13.62
C ASN A 91 12.57 0.42 -12.62
N LEU A 92 11.62 1.25 -12.99
CA LEU A 92 10.36 1.36 -12.27
C LEU A 92 9.40 0.31 -12.84
N TYR A 93 8.88 -0.53 -11.96
CA TYR A 93 7.78 -1.44 -12.23
C TYR A 93 6.50 -0.86 -11.63
N ALA A 94 5.38 -1.08 -12.31
CA ALA A 94 4.08 -0.71 -11.80
C ALA A 94 3.07 -1.84 -12.06
N SER A 95 2.02 -1.88 -11.27
CA SER A 95 0.83 -2.63 -11.61
C SER A 95 -0.39 -1.75 -11.44
N ILE A 96 -1.24 -1.73 -12.46
CA ILE A 96 -2.42 -0.88 -12.52
C ILE A 96 -3.68 -1.72 -12.66
N LEU A 97 -4.74 -1.30 -11.98
CA LEU A 97 -6.11 -1.71 -12.24
C LEU A 97 -6.77 -0.68 -13.16
N ARG A 98 -7.33 -1.14 -14.27
CA ARG A 98 -8.10 -0.31 -15.20
C ARG A 98 -9.34 -1.07 -15.70
N GLN A 99 -10.21 -0.40 -16.40
CA GLN A 99 -11.26 -1.08 -17.16
C GLN A 99 -10.71 -1.60 -18.48
N ASP A 100 -11.23 -2.75 -18.93
CA ASP A 100 -10.95 -3.28 -20.25
C ASP A 100 -11.43 -2.33 -21.37
N ALA A 101 -10.97 -2.53 -22.61
CA ALA A 101 -11.34 -1.68 -23.74
C ALA A 101 -12.85 -1.56 -23.98
N PRO A 102 -13.68 -2.61 -23.80
CA PRO A 102 -15.13 -2.49 -23.83
C PRO A 102 -15.74 -1.82 -22.59
N GLY A 103 -14.98 -1.65 -21.48
CA GLY A 103 -15.50 -1.12 -20.22
C GLY A 103 -16.42 -2.08 -19.46
N THR A 104 -16.27 -3.37 -19.70
CA THR A 104 -17.15 -4.42 -19.16
C THR A 104 -16.55 -5.15 -17.97
N ASP A 105 -15.22 -5.17 -17.82
CA ASP A 105 -14.52 -5.88 -16.76
C ASP A 105 -13.29 -5.07 -16.29
N THR A 106 -12.72 -5.48 -15.16
CA THR A 106 -11.44 -4.95 -14.67
C THR A 106 -10.30 -5.64 -15.40
N GLU A 107 -9.23 -4.90 -15.61
CA GLU A 107 -8.01 -5.39 -16.25
C GLU A 107 -6.79 -4.97 -15.44
N MET A 108 -5.92 -5.92 -15.14
CA MET A 108 -4.64 -5.67 -14.49
C MET A 108 -3.53 -5.63 -15.54
N ASN A 109 -2.76 -4.55 -15.56
CA ASN A 109 -1.49 -4.53 -16.28
C ASN A 109 -0.31 -4.55 -15.33
N ILE A 110 0.76 -5.26 -15.71
CA ILE A 110 2.09 -5.14 -15.11
C ILE A 110 2.95 -4.38 -16.10
N LEU A 111 3.59 -3.32 -15.62
CA LEU A 111 4.25 -2.30 -16.44
C LEU A 111 5.71 -2.16 -16.05
N ARG A 112 6.53 -1.64 -16.99
CA ARG A 112 7.93 -1.29 -16.74
C ARG A 112 8.33 -0.03 -17.50
N THR A 113 9.13 0.83 -16.88
CA THR A 113 9.96 1.82 -17.57
C THR A 113 11.41 1.77 -17.09
N MET A 114 12.34 2.01 -18.01
CA MET A 114 13.76 2.15 -17.68
C MET A 114 14.11 3.59 -17.26
N ASN A 115 13.24 4.54 -17.51
CA ASN A 115 13.41 5.94 -17.14
C ASN A 115 12.05 6.56 -16.76
N PHE A 116 11.76 6.59 -15.47
CA PHE A 116 10.52 7.12 -14.91
C PHE A 116 10.37 8.66 -15.06
N GLN A 117 11.45 9.35 -15.42
CA GLN A 117 11.45 10.79 -15.70
C GLN A 117 11.16 11.10 -17.19
N SER A 118 11.28 10.11 -18.07
CA SER A 118 10.92 10.25 -19.48
C SER A 118 9.40 10.31 -19.65
N PRO A 119 8.85 11.12 -20.56
CA PRO A 119 7.42 11.10 -20.87
C PRO A 119 6.99 9.88 -21.72
N ALA A 120 7.91 8.98 -22.04
CA ALA A 120 7.58 7.78 -22.79
C ALA A 120 6.68 6.85 -21.98
N PRO A 121 5.59 6.32 -22.55
CA PRO A 121 4.70 5.38 -21.87
C PRO A 121 5.45 4.15 -21.36
N MET A 122 5.05 3.66 -20.19
CA MET A 122 5.56 2.40 -19.65
C MET A 122 5.20 1.23 -20.58
N GLN A 123 6.12 0.30 -20.70
CA GLN A 123 5.90 -0.93 -21.47
C GLN A 123 4.95 -1.87 -20.71
N VAL A 124 3.92 -2.37 -21.36
CA VAL A 124 3.04 -3.43 -20.83
C VAL A 124 3.77 -4.77 -20.93
N LEU A 125 3.92 -5.45 -19.80
CA LEU A 125 4.54 -6.78 -19.67
C LEU A 125 3.50 -7.89 -19.45
N VAL A 126 2.40 -7.58 -18.80
CA VAL A 126 1.29 -8.49 -18.56
C VAL A 126 -0.01 -7.72 -18.74
N ASP A 127 -0.99 -8.38 -19.31
CA ASP A 127 -2.34 -7.92 -19.51
C ASP A 127 -3.31 -9.05 -19.10
N ARG A 128 -4.21 -8.78 -18.13
CA ARG A 128 -5.02 -9.82 -17.51
C ARG A 128 -6.38 -9.31 -17.06
N LEU A 129 -7.44 -9.89 -17.63
CA LEU A 129 -8.81 -9.57 -17.29
C LEU A 129 -9.22 -10.16 -15.92
N GLY A 130 -10.13 -9.48 -15.24
CA GLY A 130 -10.82 -9.95 -14.04
C GLY A 130 -10.00 -9.84 -12.73
N ALA A 131 -8.75 -9.39 -12.79
CA ALA A 131 -7.92 -9.18 -11.59
C ALA A 131 -8.26 -7.87 -10.90
N ASP A 132 -8.07 -7.84 -9.57
CA ASP A 132 -8.25 -6.65 -8.72
C ASP A 132 -7.17 -6.63 -7.63
N GLN A 133 -6.97 -5.48 -6.99
CA GLN A 133 -6.00 -5.25 -5.92
C GLN A 133 -4.54 -5.58 -6.29
N PRO A 134 -4.03 -5.10 -7.44
CA PRO A 134 -2.64 -5.34 -7.82
C PRO A 134 -1.69 -4.71 -6.80
N PHE A 135 -0.68 -5.46 -6.36
CA PHE A 135 0.32 -4.98 -5.41
C PHE A 135 1.72 -5.45 -5.80
N VAL A 136 2.51 -4.53 -6.36
CA VAL A 136 3.85 -4.84 -6.86
C VAL A 136 4.91 -4.74 -5.77
N GLN A 137 5.83 -5.71 -5.77
CA GLN A 137 7.04 -5.72 -4.96
C GLN A 137 8.22 -6.13 -5.83
N ALA A 138 9.33 -5.41 -5.74
CA ALA A 138 10.57 -5.76 -6.42
C ALA A 138 11.67 -6.12 -5.40
N ALA A 139 12.50 -7.10 -5.75
CA ALA A 139 13.58 -7.60 -4.90
C ALA A 139 14.79 -8.02 -5.72
N LEU A 140 15.95 -8.11 -5.07
CA LEU A 140 17.13 -8.77 -5.65
C LEU A 140 16.89 -10.27 -5.82
N GLY A 141 17.46 -10.85 -6.86
CA GLY A 141 17.58 -12.29 -6.98
C GLY A 141 18.48 -12.85 -5.86
N ALA A 142 18.20 -14.08 -5.40
CA ALA A 142 19.08 -14.78 -4.49
C ALA A 142 20.52 -14.87 -5.06
N SER A 143 21.51 -14.99 -4.17
CA SER A 143 22.93 -15.19 -4.53
C SER A 143 23.06 -16.35 -5.53
N GLY A 144 23.59 -16.08 -6.72
CA GLY A 144 23.61 -17.02 -7.87
C GLY A 144 22.73 -16.57 -9.03
N ALA A 145 21.68 -15.79 -8.80
CA ALA A 145 20.97 -14.98 -9.78
C ALA A 145 21.42 -13.51 -9.70
N ALA A 146 22.67 -13.29 -9.32
CA ALA A 146 23.24 -11.96 -9.14
C ALA A 146 22.99 -11.09 -10.38
N GLY A 147 22.32 -9.99 -10.17
CA GLY A 147 22.09 -9.00 -11.19
C GLY A 147 20.72 -9.01 -11.86
N LYS A 148 19.72 -9.67 -11.29
CA LYS A 148 18.34 -9.71 -11.83
C LYS A 148 17.36 -9.13 -10.83
N ASP A 149 16.43 -8.31 -11.34
CA ASP A 149 15.27 -7.92 -10.57
C ASP A 149 14.27 -9.07 -10.56
N ARG A 150 13.83 -9.46 -9.39
CA ARG A 150 12.62 -10.25 -9.20
C ARG A 150 11.46 -9.30 -8.93
N VAL A 151 10.34 -9.55 -9.57
CA VAL A 151 9.12 -8.78 -9.36
C VAL A 151 7.98 -9.73 -9.05
N TYR A 152 7.22 -9.38 -8.03
CA TYR A 152 6.05 -10.10 -7.57
C TYR A 152 4.86 -9.13 -7.55
N VAL A 153 3.72 -9.58 -8.07
CA VAL A 153 2.48 -8.80 -8.06
C VAL A 153 1.39 -9.66 -7.43
N GLY A 154 1.03 -9.32 -6.20
CA GLY A 154 -0.11 -9.91 -5.53
C GLY A 154 -1.40 -9.42 -6.17
N ASN A 155 -2.36 -10.31 -6.38
CA ASN A 155 -3.70 -10.01 -6.90
C ASN A 155 -4.69 -11.13 -6.54
N ASN A 156 -5.94 -10.96 -6.91
CA ASN A 156 -7.02 -11.87 -6.50
C ASN A 156 -7.64 -12.70 -7.64
N LEU A 157 -6.99 -12.87 -8.76
CA LEU A 157 -7.56 -13.57 -9.94
C LEU A 157 -7.12 -15.05 -10.03
N PRO A 158 -8.05 -15.98 -10.04
CA PRO A 158 -9.46 -15.96 -9.60
C PRO A 158 -9.60 -16.04 -8.08
N GLN A 159 -8.50 -16.14 -7.39
CA GLN A 159 -8.30 -16.23 -5.94
C GLN A 159 -6.96 -15.56 -5.59
N SER A 160 -6.51 -15.66 -4.35
CA SER A 160 -5.21 -15.14 -3.95
C SER A 160 -4.09 -15.69 -4.82
N THR A 161 -3.47 -14.81 -5.57
CA THR A 161 -2.54 -15.12 -6.66
C THR A 161 -1.33 -14.23 -6.59
N VAL A 162 -0.19 -14.71 -7.06
CA VAL A 162 1.02 -13.94 -7.29
C VAL A 162 1.46 -14.13 -8.74
N ASP A 163 1.51 -13.05 -9.49
CA ASP A 163 2.26 -13.00 -10.74
C ASP A 163 3.71 -12.68 -10.40
N PHE A 164 4.66 -13.42 -10.99
CA PHE A 164 6.06 -13.22 -10.65
C PHE A 164 6.99 -13.37 -11.85
N SER A 165 8.09 -12.64 -11.81
CA SER A 165 9.21 -12.77 -12.75
C SER A 165 10.51 -12.88 -11.98
N LEU A 166 11.35 -13.83 -12.38
CA LEU A 166 12.71 -14.02 -11.82
C LEU A 166 13.75 -13.13 -12.51
N ASN A 167 13.38 -12.47 -13.59
CA ASN A 167 14.21 -11.53 -14.34
C ASN A 167 13.30 -10.52 -15.07
N ALA A 168 12.63 -9.68 -14.30
CA ALA A 168 11.66 -8.72 -14.83
C ALA A 168 12.29 -7.67 -15.75
N ALA A 169 13.58 -7.38 -15.59
CA ALA A 169 14.30 -6.47 -16.50
C ALA A 169 14.38 -6.99 -17.95
N ALA A 170 14.31 -8.31 -18.14
CA ALA A 170 14.30 -8.94 -19.46
C ALA A 170 12.89 -9.44 -19.89
N ALA A 171 11.86 -9.21 -19.10
CA ALA A 171 10.49 -9.62 -19.43
C ALA A 171 9.94 -8.85 -20.63
N THR A 172 9.06 -9.50 -21.38
CA THR A 172 8.32 -8.94 -22.53
C THR A 172 6.83 -9.21 -22.37
N ALA A 173 5.99 -8.62 -23.20
CA ALA A 173 4.54 -8.85 -23.20
C ALA A 173 4.11 -10.33 -23.38
N THR A 174 5.00 -11.18 -23.91
CA THR A 174 4.71 -12.59 -24.19
C THR A 174 5.52 -13.56 -23.33
N SER A 175 6.45 -13.07 -22.51
CA SER A 175 7.34 -13.93 -21.72
C SER A 175 7.88 -13.24 -20.49
N GLY A 176 8.31 -14.03 -19.51
CA GLY A 176 9.04 -13.56 -18.33
C GLY A 176 8.20 -13.49 -17.04
N PHE A 177 6.88 -13.45 -17.12
CA PHE A 177 6.00 -13.59 -15.96
C PHE A 177 5.32 -14.96 -15.91
N LYS A 178 5.16 -15.47 -14.70
CA LYS A 178 4.43 -16.69 -14.37
C LYS A 178 3.41 -16.36 -13.28
N GLN A 179 2.44 -17.25 -13.10
CA GLN A 179 1.39 -17.13 -12.10
C GLN A 179 1.47 -18.29 -11.10
N ALA A 180 1.25 -18.00 -9.83
CA ALA A 180 1.09 -19.00 -8.77
C ALA A 180 -0.16 -18.69 -7.94
N PHE A 181 -1.02 -19.70 -7.78
CA PHE A 181 -2.11 -19.66 -6.81
C PHE A 181 -1.56 -20.00 -5.43
N VAL A 182 -1.75 -19.08 -4.47
CA VAL A 182 -1.18 -19.21 -3.12
C VAL A 182 -2.18 -19.73 -2.09
N GLU A 183 -3.49 -19.67 -2.38
CA GLU A 183 -4.51 -20.28 -1.52
C GLU A 183 -4.63 -21.79 -1.82
N SER A 184 -4.42 -22.60 -0.78
CA SER A 184 -4.49 -24.08 -0.88
C SER A 184 -5.76 -24.67 -0.30
N ARG A 185 -6.58 -23.85 0.36
CA ARG A 185 -7.81 -24.27 1.02
C ARG A 185 -9.04 -23.80 0.24
N PRO A 186 -10.18 -24.48 0.37
CA PRO A 186 -11.43 -24.01 -0.23
C PRO A 186 -11.76 -22.58 0.25
N ASN A 187 -12.17 -21.72 -0.67
CA ASN A 187 -12.57 -20.36 -0.37
C ASN A 187 -14.03 -20.11 -0.76
N ALA A 188 -14.64 -19.08 -0.17
CA ALA A 188 -16.03 -18.69 -0.40
C ALA A 188 -16.19 -17.66 -1.53
N GLY A 189 -15.21 -17.58 -2.41
CA GLY A 189 -15.09 -16.55 -3.45
C GLY A 189 -14.36 -15.31 -2.90
N GLN A 190 -13.43 -14.79 -3.68
CA GLN A 190 -12.62 -13.64 -3.33
C GLN A 190 -12.90 -12.53 -4.33
N ASN A 191 -13.31 -11.38 -3.81
CA ASN A 191 -13.49 -10.17 -4.58
C ASN A 191 -12.84 -9.02 -3.82
N GLY A 192 -11.68 -8.57 -4.31
CA GLY A 192 -10.89 -7.49 -3.75
C GLY A 192 -10.15 -7.81 -2.44
N PRO A 193 -9.73 -9.06 -2.14
CA PRO A 193 -8.87 -9.31 -0.99
C PRO A 193 -7.46 -8.81 -1.29
N GLN A 194 -6.82 -8.28 -0.26
CA GLN A 194 -5.43 -7.83 -0.36
C GLN A 194 -4.49 -9.04 -0.35
N VAL A 195 -3.55 -9.09 -1.30
CA VAL A 195 -2.44 -10.05 -1.35
C VAL A 195 -1.14 -9.25 -1.26
N ARG A 196 -0.37 -9.44 -0.19
CA ARG A 196 0.83 -8.64 0.10
C ARG A 196 2.06 -9.53 0.14
N THR A 197 3.11 -9.09 -0.52
CA THR A 197 4.40 -9.79 -0.60
C THR A 197 5.48 -9.04 0.18
N ALA A 198 6.39 -9.79 0.80
CA ALA A 198 7.62 -9.26 1.40
C ALA A 198 8.80 -10.16 1.03
N CYS A 199 9.89 -9.56 0.60
CA CYS A 199 11.07 -10.26 0.09
C CYS A 199 12.30 -9.92 0.91
N HIS A 200 13.09 -10.96 1.21
CA HIS A 200 14.41 -10.80 1.82
C HIS A 200 15.51 -10.90 0.76
N SER A 201 16.63 -10.24 1.00
CA SER A 201 17.79 -10.24 0.08
C SER A 201 18.41 -11.63 -0.16
N SER A 202 18.20 -12.61 0.74
CA SER A 202 18.55 -14.01 0.52
C SER A 202 17.72 -14.72 -0.55
N GLY A 203 16.60 -14.12 -0.96
CA GLY A 203 15.64 -14.68 -1.90
C GLY A 203 14.40 -15.27 -1.26
N VAL A 204 14.37 -15.43 0.08
CA VAL A 204 13.15 -15.84 0.79
C VAL A 204 12.05 -14.82 0.56
N THR A 205 10.88 -15.30 0.15
CA THR A 205 9.72 -14.47 -0.16
C THR A 205 8.51 -14.97 0.61
N TYR A 206 7.82 -14.07 1.27
CA TYR A 206 6.56 -14.31 1.98
C TYR A 206 5.41 -13.67 1.24
N VAL A 207 4.25 -14.32 1.29
CA VAL A 207 2.99 -13.76 0.79
C VAL A 207 1.91 -13.97 1.84
N THR A 208 1.16 -12.91 2.15
CA THR A 208 0.02 -12.99 3.07
C THR A 208 -1.26 -12.57 2.38
N PHE A 209 -2.38 -13.20 2.79
CA PHE A 209 -3.71 -12.93 2.26
C PHE A 209 -4.79 -13.38 3.26
N TYR A 210 -6.01 -12.91 3.03
CA TYR A 210 -7.18 -13.46 3.71
C TYR A 210 -7.78 -14.60 2.90
N GLY A 211 -7.69 -15.82 3.38
CA GLY A 211 -8.44 -16.95 2.85
C GLY A 211 -9.90 -16.86 3.28
N TRP A 212 -10.79 -16.43 2.41
CA TRP A 212 -12.20 -16.28 2.71
C TRP A 212 -12.85 -17.65 2.91
N ARG A 213 -13.45 -17.88 4.09
CA ARG A 213 -14.12 -19.14 4.44
C ARG A 213 -15.63 -19.05 4.36
N LYS A 214 -16.16 -17.86 4.64
CA LYS A 214 -17.59 -17.59 4.59
C LYS A 214 -17.85 -16.12 4.29
N GLN A 215 -18.85 -15.87 3.48
CA GLN A 215 -19.41 -14.55 3.26
C GLN A 215 -20.88 -14.52 3.63
N SER A 216 -21.37 -13.38 4.11
CA SER A 216 -22.76 -13.11 4.45
C SER A 216 -23.10 -11.66 4.12
N GLY A 217 -24.37 -11.40 3.79
CA GLY A 217 -24.79 -10.11 3.25
C GLY A 217 -24.54 -10.03 1.74
N SER A 218 -24.60 -8.82 1.19
CA SER A 218 -24.58 -8.58 -0.24
C SER A 218 -23.65 -7.42 -0.59
N TRP A 219 -22.91 -7.55 -1.67
CA TRP A 219 -22.09 -6.49 -2.22
C TRP A 219 -22.93 -5.30 -2.71
N PRO A 220 -23.95 -5.48 -3.55
CA PRO A 220 -24.80 -4.37 -3.97
C PRO A 220 -25.51 -3.69 -2.80
N GLY A 221 -25.86 -4.47 -1.75
CA GLY A 221 -26.49 -3.96 -0.54
C GLY A 221 -25.56 -3.29 0.47
N ASN A 222 -24.27 -3.21 0.18
CA ASN A 222 -23.25 -2.65 1.10
C ASN A 222 -23.30 -3.26 2.52
N THR A 223 -23.58 -4.55 2.63
CA THR A 223 -23.69 -5.28 3.91
C THR A 223 -22.74 -6.47 4.02
N LEU A 224 -21.85 -6.65 3.03
CA LEU A 224 -20.98 -7.81 2.95
C LEU A 224 -20.07 -7.92 4.19
N THR A 225 -20.13 -9.07 4.83
CA THR A 225 -19.29 -9.44 5.97
C THR A 225 -18.56 -10.73 5.66
N ILE A 226 -17.28 -10.75 5.89
CA ILE A 226 -16.39 -11.87 5.63
C ILE A 226 -15.99 -12.55 6.94
N THR A 227 -15.88 -13.87 6.90
CA THR A 227 -15.13 -14.67 7.85
C THR A 227 -13.96 -15.31 7.09
N ALA A 228 -12.74 -15.02 7.50
CA ALA A 228 -11.53 -15.45 6.81
C ALA A 228 -10.47 -15.95 7.78
N ASP A 229 -9.51 -16.71 7.26
CA ASP A 229 -8.26 -16.98 7.95
C ASP A 229 -7.17 -16.03 7.41
N VAL A 230 -6.32 -15.52 8.28
CA VAL A 230 -5.10 -14.81 7.88
C VAL A 230 -4.05 -15.87 7.58
N VAL A 231 -3.65 -15.96 6.33
CA VAL A 231 -2.73 -16.98 5.81
C VAL A 231 -1.42 -16.33 5.40
N ILE A 232 -0.30 -16.99 5.70
CA ILE A 232 1.01 -16.65 5.16
C ILE A 232 1.61 -17.87 4.49
N VAL A 233 2.09 -17.71 3.28
CA VAL A 233 2.90 -18.71 2.56
C VAL A 233 4.33 -18.21 2.45
N ARG A 234 5.27 -19.14 2.22
CA ARG A 234 6.69 -18.85 2.06
C ARG A 234 7.27 -19.63 0.88
N ASP A 235 8.26 -19.01 0.24
CA ASP A 235 9.12 -19.63 -0.77
C ASP A 235 10.58 -19.31 -0.44
N ASP A 236 11.37 -20.34 -0.17
CA ASP A 236 12.78 -20.21 0.22
C ASP A 236 13.71 -19.94 -0.99
N SER A 237 13.21 -20.16 -2.21
CA SER A 237 13.92 -19.92 -3.45
C SER A 237 13.48 -18.64 -4.19
N GLY A 238 12.48 -17.91 -3.64
CA GLY A 238 11.85 -16.76 -4.28
C GLY A 238 11.16 -17.14 -5.58
N ALA A 239 10.36 -18.19 -5.54
CA ALA A 239 9.58 -18.75 -6.64
C ALA A 239 10.41 -19.39 -7.78
N ALA A 240 11.68 -19.72 -7.55
CA ALA A 240 12.51 -20.40 -8.56
C ALA A 240 12.24 -21.90 -8.65
N GLY A 241 11.58 -22.50 -7.65
CA GLY A 241 11.23 -23.93 -7.61
C GLY A 241 10.05 -24.29 -8.51
N ALA A 242 9.81 -25.60 -8.66
CA ALA A 242 8.70 -26.13 -9.47
C ALA A 242 7.33 -25.84 -8.85
N ASN A 243 7.25 -25.74 -7.54
CA ASN A 243 6.03 -25.52 -6.76
C ASN A 243 6.19 -24.27 -5.85
N PRO A 244 6.08 -23.07 -6.38
CA PRO A 244 6.34 -21.86 -5.62
C PRO A 244 5.36 -21.68 -4.46
N PHE A 245 5.84 -21.04 -3.37
CA PHE A 245 5.08 -20.68 -2.17
C PHE A 245 4.51 -21.87 -1.38
N ARG A 246 5.25 -23.01 -1.33
CA ARG A 246 4.82 -24.25 -0.63
C ARG A 246 5.73 -24.63 0.55
N ASP A 247 6.75 -23.84 0.88
CA ASP A 247 7.77 -24.21 1.88
C ASP A 247 7.33 -23.99 3.34
N LEU A 248 6.15 -23.41 3.57
CA LEU A 248 5.54 -23.24 4.86
C LEU A 248 4.21 -24.00 4.91
N VAL A 249 4.08 -24.93 5.86
CA VAL A 249 2.90 -25.81 6.01
C VAL A 249 2.24 -25.56 7.36
N ASP A 250 0.91 -25.57 7.41
CA ASP A 250 0.17 -25.52 8.68
C ASP A 250 0.11 -26.92 9.31
N PRO A 251 0.57 -27.12 10.54
CA PRO A 251 0.57 -28.43 11.19
C PRO A 251 -0.85 -28.92 11.55
N GLY A 252 -1.84 -28.05 11.52
CA GLY A 252 -3.22 -28.42 11.87
C GLY A 252 -3.97 -29.13 10.75
N ASP A 253 -3.62 -28.86 9.49
CA ASP A 253 -4.28 -29.49 8.33
C ASP A 253 -3.31 -30.05 7.28
N GLY A 254 -2.00 -29.84 7.45
CA GLY A 254 -0.97 -30.33 6.55
C GLY A 254 -0.91 -29.62 5.19
N LEU A 255 -1.64 -28.52 5.00
CA LEU A 255 -1.67 -27.80 3.74
C LEU A 255 -0.65 -26.64 3.71
N PRO A 256 -0.16 -26.26 2.54
CA PRO A 256 0.65 -25.09 2.38
C PRO A 256 -0.02 -23.80 2.89
N GLY A 257 0.77 -22.95 3.54
CA GLY A 257 0.32 -21.71 4.17
C GLY A 257 -0.04 -21.86 5.63
N ARG A 258 0.69 -21.17 6.52
CA ARG A 258 0.45 -21.10 7.95
C ARG A 258 -0.76 -20.23 8.26
N LEU A 259 -1.67 -20.71 9.10
CA LEU A 259 -2.81 -19.94 9.57
C LEU A 259 -2.40 -19.12 10.80
N VAL A 260 -2.11 -17.83 10.60
CA VAL A 260 -1.70 -16.90 11.66
C VAL A 260 -2.86 -16.54 12.59
N ALA A 261 -4.07 -16.41 12.02
CA ALA A 261 -5.30 -16.24 12.77
C ALA A 261 -6.45 -16.93 12.02
N ARG A 262 -7.36 -17.58 12.78
CA ARG A 262 -8.49 -18.32 12.23
C ARG A 262 -9.80 -17.60 12.50
N GLY A 263 -10.73 -17.67 11.55
CA GLY A 263 -12.10 -17.20 11.73
C GLY A 263 -12.22 -15.70 12.00
N VAL A 264 -11.30 -14.89 11.47
CA VAL A 264 -11.31 -13.44 11.58
C VAL A 264 -12.52 -12.89 10.84
N LYS A 265 -13.32 -12.08 11.53
CA LYS A 265 -14.51 -11.47 10.95
C LYS A 265 -14.26 -9.98 10.70
N PHE A 266 -14.70 -9.50 9.53
CA PHE A 266 -14.66 -8.07 9.22
C PHE A 266 -15.78 -7.69 8.25
N PRO A 267 -16.28 -6.45 8.31
CA PRO A 267 -17.14 -5.90 7.27
C PRO A 267 -16.28 -5.57 6.07
N PHE A 268 -16.56 -6.19 4.93
CA PHE A 268 -15.81 -5.93 3.69
C PHE A 268 -16.40 -4.74 2.91
N ARG A 269 -17.73 -4.58 2.96
CA ARG A 269 -18.38 -3.41 2.39
C ARG A 269 -19.50 -2.94 3.31
N ARG A 270 -19.57 -1.64 3.53
CA ARG A 270 -20.60 -0.97 4.31
C ARG A 270 -21.08 0.27 3.56
N ASN A 271 -22.35 0.65 3.80
CA ASN A 271 -22.87 1.93 3.37
C ASN A 271 -21.97 3.04 3.93
N GLY A 272 -21.61 4.04 3.13
CA GLY A 272 -20.67 5.11 3.42
C GLY A 272 -20.93 5.95 4.70
N LYS A 273 -22.04 5.71 5.40
CA LYS A 273 -22.28 6.23 6.75
C LYS A 273 -21.63 5.41 7.87
N ALA A 274 -21.16 4.22 7.58
CA ALA A 274 -20.78 3.25 8.62
C ALA A 274 -19.39 3.48 9.21
N LEU A 275 -18.46 4.11 8.52
CA LEU A 275 -17.18 4.59 9.05
C LEU A 275 -16.76 5.80 8.25
N GLU A 276 -17.54 6.86 8.39
CA GLU A 276 -17.21 8.20 7.93
C GLU A 276 -16.60 8.21 6.50
N GLY A 277 -17.28 7.50 5.60
CA GLY A 277 -16.91 7.46 4.18
C GLY A 277 -16.02 6.30 3.74
N GLN A 278 -15.39 5.55 4.66
CA GLN A 278 -14.64 4.37 4.28
C GLN A 278 -15.58 3.21 3.93
N GLN A 279 -15.34 2.60 2.79
CA GLN A 279 -16.21 1.57 2.22
C GLN A 279 -15.76 0.16 2.63
N ARG A 280 -14.48 -0.12 2.55
CA ARG A 280 -13.86 -1.38 2.93
C ARG A 280 -13.24 -1.24 4.31
N LEU A 281 -13.83 -1.90 5.29
CA LEU A 281 -13.51 -1.72 6.69
C LEU A 281 -12.99 -3.01 7.29
N GLY A 282 -11.80 -3.26 7.07
CA GLY A 282 -11.16 -4.49 7.45
C GLY A 282 -10.85 -5.33 6.22
N GLY A 283 -9.97 -6.29 6.45
CA GLY A 283 -9.30 -6.94 5.34
C GLY A 283 -7.99 -6.24 5.01
N ASP A 284 -7.59 -5.21 5.77
CA ASP A 284 -6.25 -4.64 5.64
C ASP A 284 -5.20 -5.67 6.06
N LEU A 285 -4.21 -5.82 5.19
CA LEU A 285 -3.06 -6.68 5.40
C LEU A 285 -1.78 -5.94 5.09
N THR A 286 -0.77 -6.16 5.92
CA THR A 286 0.58 -5.67 5.66
C THR A 286 1.61 -6.66 6.21
N ILE A 287 2.73 -6.80 5.53
CA ILE A 287 3.80 -7.72 5.90
C ILE A 287 5.16 -7.05 5.66
N ALA A 288 6.09 -7.25 6.58
CA ALA A 288 7.48 -6.84 6.40
C ALA A 288 8.42 -7.91 6.94
N VAL A 289 9.49 -8.20 6.20
CA VAL A 289 10.56 -9.09 6.63
C VAL A 289 11.74 -8.26 7.11
N ASN A 290 12.37 -8.69 8.20
CA ASN A 290 13.57 -8.04 8.71
C ASN A 290 14.73 -8.21 7.71
N PRO A 291 15.35 -7.11 7.21
CA PRO A 291 16.44 -7.20 6.24
C PRO A 291 17.71 -7.88 6.78
N LEU A 292 17.86 -7.98 8.12
CA LEU A 292 18.99 -8.64 8.77
C LEU A 292 18.78 -10.14 9.01
N ASP A 293 17.50 -10.60 9.04
CA ASP A 293 17.17 -11.99 9.34
C ASP A 293 15.84 -12.37 8.67
N SER A 294 15.92 -13.20 7.65
CA SER A 294 14.74 -13.66 6.90
C SER A 294 13.74 -14.48 7.73
N ALA A 295 14.14 -14.97 8.92
CA ALA A 295 13.25 -15.69 9.81
C ALA A 295 12.34 -14.75 10.63
N VAL A 296 12.70 -13.47 10.72
CA VAL A 296 11.94 -12.47 11.47
C VAL A 296 10.97 -11.74 10.56
N VAL A 297 9.68 -11.91 10.79
CA VAL A 297 8.59 -11.37 9.97
C VAL A 297 7.56 -10.69 10.86
N TYR A 298 7.13 -9.50 10.46
CA TYR A 298 6.02 -8.76 11.07
C TYR A 298 4.80 -8.82 10.15
N LEU A 299 3.62 -9.02 10.73
CA LEU A 299 2.34 -9.09 10.03
C LEU A 299 1.32 -8.20 10.73
N GLY A 300 0.74 -7.27 9.98
CA GLY A 300 -0.40 -6.46 10.40
C GLY A 300 -1.68 -6.93 9.71
N PHE A 301 -2.79 -7.00 10.45
CA PHE A 301 -4.09 -7.39 9.90
C PHE A 301 -5.24 -6.83 10.72
N THR A 302 -6.35 -6.54 10.05
CA THR A 302 -7.55 -6.03 10.72
C THR A 302 -8.64 -7.11 10.82
N GLY A 303 -9.44 -6.98 11.85
CA GLY A 303 -10.60 -7.83 12.08
C GLY A 303 -11.30 -7.48 13.37
N LYS A 304 -12.51 -8.00 13.57
CA LYS A 304 -13.24 -7.76 14.82
C LYS A 304 -12.60 -8.50 15.99
N VAL A 305 -12.38 -7.77 17.08
CA VAL A 305 -12.13 -8.28 18.42
C VAL A 305 -13.37 -7.94 19.25
N GLY A 306 -14.18 -8.92 19.60
CA GLY A 306 -15.53 -8.67 20.08
C GLY A 306 -16.39 -7.98 19.01
N SER A 307 -16.89 -6.79 19.29
CA SER A 307 -17.65 -5.96 18.35
C SER A 307 -16.79 -4.92 17.62
N THR A 308 -15.55 -4.68 18.06
CA THR A 308 -14.70 -3.58 17.59
C THR A 308 -13.78 -4.06 16.47
N LEU A 309 -13.78 -3.34 15.33
CA LEU A 309 -12.77 -3.51 14.31
C LEU A 309 -11.42 -3.09 14.90
N THR A 310 -10.40 -3.94 14.78
CA THR A 310 -9.12 -3.73 15.44
C THR A 310 -7.99 -4.15 14.51
N LEU A 311 -7.06 -3.24 14.25
CA LEU A 311 -5.77 -3.52 13.64
C LEU A 311 -4.88 -4.21 14.69
N ARG A 312 -4.24 -5.31 14.30
CA ARG A 312 -3.33 -6.08 15.15
C ARG A 312 -1.99 -6.29 14.46
N VAL A 313 -0.91 -6.27 15.23
CA VAL A 313 0.44 -6.57 14.73
C VAL A 313 1.00 -7.77 15.48
N ARG A 314 1.54 -8.74 14.75
CA ARG A 314 2.23 -9.92 15.27
C ARG A 314 3.62 -10.07 14.67
N ARG A 315 4.48 -10.84 15.34
CA ARG A 315 5.84 -11.17 14.90
C ARG A 315 6.06 -12.68 14.92
N SER A 316 6.73 -13.18 13.89
CA SER A 316 7.39 -14.48 13.88
C SER A 316 8.90 -14.28 13.96
N THR A 317 9.61 -15.23 14.59
CA THR A 317 11.09 -15.29 14.65
C THR A 317 11.62 -16.65 14.17
N ASP A 318 10.77 -17.45 13.55
CA ASP A 318 11.05 -18.81 13.09
C ASP A 318 10.51 -19.08 11.68
N SER A 319 10.65 -18.06 10.79
CA SER A 319 10.27 -18.15 9.38
C SER A 319 8.76 -18.38 9.18
N GLY A 320 7.92 -17.80 10.05
CA GLY A 320 6.47 -17.85 9.94
C GLY A 320 5.83 -19.09 10.56
N GLN A 321 6.61 -19.97 11.20
CA GLN A 321 6.08 -21.21 11.79
C GLN A 321 5.23 -20.94 13.04
N THR A 322 5.67 -20.04 13.91
CA THR A 322 4.91 -19.59 15.08
C THR A 322 4.82 -18.07 15.13
N TRP A 323 3.81 -17.58 15.83
CA TRP A 323 3.50 -16.15 15.90
C TRP A 323 3.30 -15.72 17.34
N SER A 324 3.79 -14.54 17.67
CA SER A 324 3.59 -13.93 18.99
C SER A 324 2.11 -13.65 19.29
N ALA A 325 1.80 -13.34 20.53
CA ALA A 325 0.60 -12.57 20.87
C ALA A 325 0.63 -11.21 20.11
N ASP A 326 -0.49 -10.50 20.10
CA ASP A 326 -0.58 -9.19 19.47
C ASP A 326 0.39 -8.20 20.17
N LEU A 327 1.36 -7.67 19.41
CA LEU A 327 2.34 -6.68 19.88
C LEU A 327 1.75 -5.27 19.93
N LEU A 328 0.72 -5.05 19.12
CA LEU A 328 -0.04 -3.81 19.06
C LEU A 328 -1.49 -4.13 18.70
N MET A 329 -2.41 -3.41 19.32
CA MET A 329 -3.83 -3.43 18.99
C MET A 329 -4.35 -2.00 18.88
N VAL A 330 -4.95 -1.65 17.74
CA VAL A 330 -5.50 -0.31 17.50
C VAL A 330 -6.97 -0.43 17.12
N PRO A 331 -7.89 -0.03 18.02
CA PRO A 331 -9.31 0.04 17.70
C PRO A 331 -9.55 0.99 16.51
N PHE A 332 -10.37 0.55 15.56
CA PHE A 332 -10.72 1.31 14.34
C PHE A 332 -9.49 1.75 13.49
N GLY A 333 -8.37 1.02 13.59
CA GLY A 333 -7.22 1.20 12.72
C GLY A 333 -7.45 0.55 11.37
N ILE A 334 -7.08 1.26 10.29
CA ILE A 334 -7.20 0.86 8.88
C ILE A 334 -5.96 1.31 8.10
N ASN A 335 -5.86 0.91 6.83
CA ASN A 335 -4.83 1.35 5.88
C ASN A 335 -3.40 1.14 6.43
N ALA A 336 -3.20 -0.01 7.10
CA ALA A 336 -1.96 -0.32 7.76
C ALA A 336 -0.86 -0.69 6.76
N SER A 337 0.35 -0.15 6.98
CA SER A 337 1.56 -0.54 6.26
C SER A 337 2.75 -0.68 7.20
N LEU A 338 3.44 -1.82 7.13
CA LEU A 338 4.62 -2.16 7.91
C LEU A 338 5.89 -2.02 7.05
N ALA A 339 6.95 -1.54 7.67
CA ALA A 339 8.31 -1.62 7.16
C ALA A 339 9.26 -2.01 8.30
N VAL A 340 10.40 -2.60 7.96
CA VAL A 340 11.48 -2.85 8.92
C VAL A 340 12.74 -2.20 8.34
N ASN A 341 13.37 -1.32 9.10
CA ASN A 341 14.57 -0.61 8.63
C ASN A 341 15.82 -1.51 8.69
N ASP A 342 16.95 -1.02 8.20
CA ASP A 342 18.20 -1.78 8.12
C ASP A 342 18.84 -2.10 9.49
N PHE A 343 18.22 -1.65 10.59
CA PHE A 343 18.57 -2.00 11.97
C PHE A 343 17.65 -3.06 12.58
N GLY A 344 16.65 -3.51 11.80
CA GLY A 344 15.67 -4.49 12.25
C GLY A 344 14.50 -3.89 13.04
N ASP A 345 14.43 -2.57 13.11
CA ASP A 345 13.37 -1.87 13.85
C ASP A 345 12.09 -1.77 13.02
N PRO A 346 10.92 -2.21 13.53
CA PRO A 346 9.68 -2.12 12.81
C PRO A 346 9.05 -0.73 12.90
N GLY A 347 8.57 -0.22 11.76
CA GLY A 347 7.71 0.95 11.63
C GLY A 347 6.32 0.54 11.15
N LEU A 348 5.29 1.27 11.58
CA LEU A 348 3.90 1.07 11.21
C LEU A 348 3.24 2.41 10.90
N LEU A 349 2.76 2.55 9.68
CA LEU A 349 1.85 3.61 9.26
C LEU A 349 0.42 3.06 9.33
N TYR A 350 -0.53 3.84 9.85
CA TYR A 350 -1.96 3.49 9.82
C TYR A 350 -2.83 4.73 10.01
N GLN A 351 -4.11 4.59 9.67
CA GLN A 351 -5.12 5.60 9.93
C GLN A 351 -6.12 5.09 10.94
N GLN A 352 -6.58 5.95 11.84
CA GLN A 352 -7.49 5.59 12.92
C GLN A 352 -8.70 6.52 12.94
N LEU A 353 -9.91 5.95 12.99
CA LEU A 353 -11.09 6.69 13.31
C LEU A 353 -11.21 6.88 14.82
N THR A 354 -11.22 8.13 15.26
CA THR A 354 -11.38 8.52 16.67
C THR A 354 -12.63 9.36 16.86
N GLY A 355 -13.25 9.33 18.03
CA GLY A 355 -14.50 10.03 18.30
C GLY A 355 -15.71 9.41 17.58
N THR A 356 -16.84 10.07 17.65
CA THR A 356 -18.10 9.63 17.02
C THR A 356 -18.95 10.83 16.58
N GLY A 357 -19.76 10.65 15.53
CA GLY A 357 -20.65 11.69 15.01
C GLY A 357 -19.88 12.97 14.62
N ALA A 358 -20.32 14.12 15.07
CA ALA A 358 -19.69 15.40 14.74
C ALA A 358 -18.26 15.58 15.29
N SER A 359 -17.86 14.76 16.28
CA SER A 359 -16.48 14.77 16.81
C SER A 359 -15.58 13.72 16.17
N ALA A 360 -16.06 12.94 15.21
CA ALA A 360 -15.29 11.94 14.52
C ALA A 360 -14.14 12.57 13.73
N LYS A 361 -12.95 11.96 13.85
CA LYS A 361 -11.73 12.41 13.15
C LYS A 361 -11.01 11.21 12.55
N TRP A 362 -10.45 11.39 11.39
CA TRP A 362 -9.38 10.54 10.87
C TRP A 362 -8.04 11.06 11.35
N VAL A 363 -7.27 10.18 11.99
CA VAL A 363 -5.92 10.48 12.50
C VAL A 363 -4.95 9.52 11.84
N THR A 364 -3.91 10.06 11.21
CA THR A 364 -2.82 9.28 10.62
C THR A 364 -1.66 9.21 11.59
N HIS A 365 -1.19 8.01 11.87
CA HIS A 365 -0.13 7.72 12.82
C HIS A 365 1.05 7.04 12.12
N PHE A 366 2.25 7.44 12.48
CA PHE A 366 3.45 6.65 12.31
C PHE A 366 3.91 6.17 13.68
N ARG A 367 4.08 4.86 13.84
CA ARG A 367 4.64 4.25 15.04
C ARG A 367 5.93 3.51 14.72
N GLN A 368 6.84 3.52 15.68
CA GLN A 368 8.09 2.79 15.61
C GLN A 368 8.35 2.06 16.92
N ALA A 369 8.87 0.84 16.82
CA ALA A 369 9.41 0.09 17.94
C ALA A 369 10.87 -0.30 17.62
N THR A 370 11.62 -0.78 18.61
CA THR A 370 12.94 -1.35 18.39
C THR A 370 12.87 -2.87 18.23
N ALA A 371 13.83 -3.44 17.52
CA ALA A 371 13.95 -4.90 17.37
C ALA A 371 14.02 -5.65 18.73
N SER A 372 14.64 -5.01 19.73
CA SER A 372 14.80 -5.53 21.10
C SER A 372 13.56 -5.37 21.97
N ALA A 373 12.68 -4.41 21.65
CA ALA A 373 11.44 -4.14 22.38
C ALA A 373 10.24 -3.96 21.43
N PRO A 374 9.87 -5.00 20.66
CA PRO A 374 8.93 -4.89 19.55
C PRO A 374 7.47 -4.66 19.98
N SER A 375 7.17 -4.63 21.27
CA SER A 375 5.86 -4.29 21.81
C SER A 375 5.79 -2.87 22.40
N VAL A 376 6.91 -2.13 22.40
CA VAL A 376 6.98 -0.75 22.92
C VAL A 376 7.05 0.21 21.74
N TRP A 377 5.92 0.81 21.40
CA TRP A 377 5.78 1.66 20.25
C TRP A 377 5.79 3.13 20.65
N SER A 378 6.67 3.92 20.03
CA SER A 378 6.52 5.38 19.98
C SER A 378 5.36 5.74 19.05
N ASP A 379 4.82 6.96 19.15
CA ASP A 379 3.70 7.42 18.32
C ASP A 379 3.96 8.85 17.83
N LEU A 380 3.83 9.05 16.53
CA LEU A 380 3.90 10.34 15.86
C LEU A 380 2.61 10.53 15.06
N VAL A 381 1.83 11.56 15.41
CA VAL A 381 0.66 11.96 14.63
C VAL A 381 1.12 12.73 13.41
N LEU A 382 0.79 12.22 12.22
CA LEU A 382 1.12 12.86 10.94
C LEU A 382 0.01 13.78 10.45
N SER A 383 -1.25 13.44 10.70
CA SER A 383 -2.41 14.29 10.40
C SER A 383 -3.58 13.99 11.35
N SER A 384 -4.48 14.96 11.49
CA SER A 384 -5.77 14.76 12.15
C SER A 384 -6.78 15.75 11.59
N HIS A 385 -7.87 15.25 11.03
CA HIS A 385 -8.92 16.10 10.45
C HIS A 385 -10.30 15.53 10.74
N PRO A 386 -11.36 16.38 10.74
CA PRO A 386 -12.73 15.91 10.88
C PRO A 386 -13.06 14.88 9.80
N ALA A 387 -13.69 13.77 10.19
CA ALA A 387 -14.00 12.68 9.26
C ALA A 387 -15.03 13.04 8.17
N SER A 388 -15.73 14.16 8.34
CA SER A 388 -16.71 14.69 7.38
C SER A 388 -16.18 15.86 6.53
N LYS A 389 -14.89 16.22 6.66
CA LYS A 389 -14.30 17.34 5.93
C LYS A 389 -12.93 16.96 5.35
N PRO A 390 -12.71 17.18 4.06
CA PRO A 390 -13.69 17.61 3.05
C PRO A 390 -14.85 16.61 2.86
N ALA A 391 -15.92 17.03 2.17
CA ALA A 391 -16.98 16.10 1.82
C ALA A 391 -16.45 15.06 0.84
N LYS A 392 -16.84 13.80 1.04
CA LYS A 392 -16.49 12.70 0.16
C LYS A 392 -17.07 12.90 -1.25
N THR A 393 -16.28 12.72 -2.28
CA THR A 393 -16.71 12.76 -3.67
C THR A 393 -16.88 11.39 -4.29
N PHE A 394 -16.07 10.39 -3.87
CA PHE A 394 -16.22 8.99 -4.26
C PHE A 394 -15.79 8.04 -3.11
N ASP A 395 -16.04 6.76 -3.24
CA ASP A 395 -15.60 5.69 -2.32
C ASP A 395 -14.39 4.94 -2.88
N PRO A 396 -13.40 4.59 -2.03
CA PRO A 396 -13.28 4.89 -0.61
C PRO A 396 -12.72 6.30 -0.34
N TYR A 397 -13.07 6.88 0.80
CA TYR A 397 -12.74 8.29 1.13
C TYR A 397 -11.23 8.56 1.26
N LEU A 398 -10.49 7.73 2.01
CA LEU A 398 -9.03 7.83 2.17
C LEU A 398 -8.28 6.76 1.36
N GLY A 399 -9.02 5.90 0.68
CA GLY A 399 -8.46 4.72 0.02
C GLY A 399 -8.50 3.46 0.88
N ASP A 400 -8.10 2.35 0.28
CA ASP A 400 -8.06 1.03 0.91
C ASP A 400 -6.67 0.70 1.47
N TYR A 401 -5.68 1.55 1.21
CA TYR A 401 -4.30 1.40 1.68
C TYR A 401 -3.57 2.73 1.80
N ALA A 402 -2.53 2.74 2.61
CA ALA A 402 -1.42 3.67 2.65
C ALA A 402 -0.14 2.84 2.50
N TYR A 403 1.01 3.47 2.31
CA TYR A 403 2.25 2.72 2.11
C TYR A 403 3.40 3.26 2.93
N LEU A 404 4.19 2.33 3.50
CA LEU A 404 5.40 2.59 4.26
C LEU A 404 6.52 1.70 3.73
N THR A 405 7.68 2.27 3.55
CA THR A 405 8.92 1.56 3.25
C THR A 405 10.07 2.15 4.07
N SER A 406 11.25 1.54 4.01
CA SER A 406 12.43 2.01 4.70
C SER A 406 13.65 1.93 3.77
N HIS A 407 14.64 2.78 4.04
CA HIS A 407 15.95 2.73 3.43
C HIS A 407 16.99 3.26 4.44
N GLY A 408 18.00 2.45 4.75
CA GLY A 408 18.90 2.72 5.85
C GLY A 408 18.16 2.76 7.19
N HIS A 409 18.31 3.82 7.94
CA HIS A 409 17.55 4.10 9.17
C HIS A 409 16.18 4.71 8.92
N ASP A 410 16.02 5.37 7.78
CA ASP A 410 14.88 6.24 7.51
C ASP A 410 13.64 5.44 7.12
N TYR A 411 12.48 5.96 7.51
CA TYR A 411 11.18 5.52 7.03
C TYR A 411 10.61 6.54 6.06
N TYR A 412 10.03 6.04 5.00
CA TYR A 412 9.38 6.81 3.94
C TYR A 412 7.95 6.31 3.79
N GLY A 413 6.98 7.21 3.82
CA GLY A 413 5.60 6.79 3.69
C GLY A 413 4.76 7.79 2.90
N ILE A 414 3.59 7.30 2.53
CA ILE A 414 2.58 8.07 1.82
C ILE A 414 1.19 7.71 2.36
N PHE A 415 0.34 8.72 2.51
CA PHE A 415 -1.03 8.57 2.97
C PHE A 415 -1.90 9.68 2.40
N SER A 416 -3.22 9.48 2.37
CA SER A 416 -4.18 10.50 1.97
C SER A 416 -4.82 11.15 3.18
N ALA A 417 -4.94 12.49 3.16
CA ALA A 417 -5.54 13.27 4.24
C ALA A 417 -6.09 14.60 3.72
N SER A 418 -6.87 15.29 4.55
CA SER A 418 -7.30 16.65 4.27
C SER A 418 -6.11 17.59 4.07
N ASN A 419 -6.16 18.42 3.04
CA ASN A 419 -5.14 19.43 2.73
C ASN A 419 -5.31 20.76 3.47
N GLU A 420 -6.25 20.86 4.41
CA GLU A 420 -6.42 22.08 5.23
C GLU A 420 -5.14 22.40 6.00
N PRO A 421 -4.49 23.57 5.79
CA PRO A 421 -3.26 23.93 6.50
C PRO A 421 -3.51 24.05 8.01
N ASP A 422 -2.89 23.19 8.81
CA ASP A 422 -3.11 23.15 10.27
C ASP A 422 -1.85 22.69 11.03
N LEU A 423 -1.13 23.62 11.64
CA LEU A 423 0.03 23.30 12.48
C LEU A 423 -0.33 22.56 13.76
N THR A 424 -1.57 22.59 14.22
CA THR A 424 -2.00 21.87 15.44
C THR A 424 -1.90 20.36 15.24
N HIS A 425 -2.18 19.91 14.02
CA HIS A 425 -2.20 18.50 13.68
C HIS A 425 -0.97 18.02 12.88
N PHE A 426 -0.14 18.97 12.46
CA PHE A 426 1.12 18.70 11.76
C PHE A 426 2.28 19.23 12.61
N PRO A 427 2.85 18.45 13.52
CA PRO A 427 3.72 18.93 14.60
C PRO A 427 4.97 19.67 14.14
N ASN A 428 5.47 19.39 12.95
CA ASN A 428 6.63 20.08 12.36
C ASN A 428 6.26 20.92 11.13
N GLY A 429 4.95 21.17 10.93
CA GLY A 429 4.44 21.81 9.72
C GLY A 429 4.36 20.87 8.54
N VAL A 430 3.78 21.38 7.45
CA VAL A 430 3.67 20.70 6.16
C VAL A 430 4.28 21.60 5.10
N THR A 431 5.08 21.05 4.22
CA THR A 431 5.52 21.74 3.02
C THR A 431 4.46 21.63 1.94
N TYR A 432 3.95 22.76 1.45
CA TYR A 432 3.06 22.84 0.29
C TYR A 432 3.83 23.44 -0.89
N GLN A 433 3.62 22.94 -2.07
CA GLN A 433 4.16 23.53 -3.31
C GLN A 433 3.27 24.65 -3.85
N ARG A 434 2.11 24.87 -3.27
CA ARG A 434 1.19 25.99 -3.51
C ARG A 434 1.19 26.94 -2.31
N ASN A 435 0.57 28.12 -2.45
CA ASN A 435 0.52 29.09 -1.36
C ASN A 435 -0.38 28.60 -0.23
N HIS A 436 0.02 28.84 1.00
CA HIS A 436 -0.74 28.40 2.17
C HIS A 436 -0.63 29.40 3.32
N ASN A 437 -1.62 29.40 4.21
CA ASN A 437 -1.63 30.16 5.44
C ASN A 437 -2.12 29.29 6.59
N PHE A 438 -1.23 28.90 7.49
CA PHE A 438 -1.55 28.05 8.63
C PHE A 438 -2.47 28.73 9.66
N THR A 439 -2.43 30.07 9.78
CA THR A 439 -3.28 30.81 10.73
C THR A 439 -4.73 30.84 10.27
N THR A 440 -4.96 31.19 9.01
CA THR A 440 -6.30 31.25 8.42
C THR A 440 -6.77 29.90 7.89
N LYS A 441 -5.89 28.90 7.89
CA LYS A 441 -6.11 27.55 7.32
C LYS A 441 -6.58 27.59 5.86
N ALA A 442 -5.97 28.46 5.07
CA ALA A 442 -6.32 28.68 3.68
C ALA A 442 -5.22 28.19 2.75
N LEU A 443 -5.62 27.53 1.66
CA LEU A 443 -4.80 27.28 0.49
C LEU A 443 -5.18 28.26 -0.63
N THR A 444 -4.18 28.72 -1.37
CA THR A 444 -4.39 29.45 -2.63
C THR A 444 -3.52 28.84 -3.71
N ASN A 445 -4.02 28.88 -4.95
CA ASN A 445 -3.20 28.55 -6.11
C ASN A 445 -2.11 29.62 -6.35
N LEU A 446 -1.21 29.37 -7.28
CA LEU A 446 -0.13 30.32 -7.60
C LEU A 446 -0.61 31.67 -8.17
N ALA A 447 -1.86 31.73 -8.67
CA ALA A 447 -2.51 32.96 -9.09
C ALA A 447 -3.19 33.74 -7.94
N GLY A 448 -3.13 33.19 -6.69
CA GLY A 448 -3.72 33.82 -5.52
C GLY A 448 -5.20 33.52 -5.28
N SER A 449 -5.84 32.69 -6.12
CA SER A 449 -7.25 32.29 -5.91
C SER A 449 -7.34 31.21 -4.83
N THR A 450 -8.37 31.26 -4.00
CA THR A 450 -8.64 30.26 -2.96
C THR A 450 -8.86 28.86 -3.59
N VAL A 451 -8.23 27.85 -2.99
CA VAL A 451 -8.40 26.44 -3.36
C VAL A 451 -9.30 25.78 -2.31
N PRO A 452 -10.37 25.09 -2.73
CA PRO A 452 -11.19 24.29 -1.83
C PRO A 452 -10.39 23.21 -1.11
N ILE A 453 -10.85 22.83 0.09
CA ILE A 453 -10.26 21.72 0.83
C ILE A 453 -10.60 20.42 0.13
N SER A 454 -9.62 19.57 -0.11
CA SER A 454 -9.70 18.24 -0.71
C SER A 454 -8.96 17.17 0.13
N ILE A 455 -9.00 15.93 -0.30
CA ILE A 455 -8.12 14.87 0.18
C ILE A 455 -6.96 14.79 -0.78
N ASP A 456 -5.77 15.07 -0.28
CA ASP A 456 -4.52 15.06 -1.06
C ASP A 456 -3.58 13.94 -0.58
N PRO A 457 -2.64 13.47 -1.44
CA PRO A 457 -1.57 12.58 -1.03
C PRO A 457 -0.47 13.37 -0.31
N PHE A 458 -0.04 12.83 0.84
CA PHE A 458 1.06 13.37 1.64
C PHE A 458 2.20 12.39 1.70
N PHE A 459 3.38 12.84 1.33
CA PHE A 459 4.63 12.15 1.57
C PHE A 459 5.20 12.52 2.93
N PHE A 460 5.78 11.54 3.63
CA PHE A 460 6.61 11.83 4.79
C PHE A 460 7.90 11.01 4.80
N LYS A 461 8.91 11.58 5.44
CA LYS A 461 10.15 10.91 5.80
C LYS A 461 10.42 11.12 7.28
N VAL A 462 10.68 10.04 8.02
CA VAL A 462 11.12 10.08 9.41
C VAL A 462 12.53 9.52 9.48
N THR A 463 13.45 10.31 10.05
CA THR A 463 14.80 9.88 10.45
C THR A 463 14.80 9.75 11.96
N PRO A 464 14.86 8.52 12.52
CA PRO A 464 14.82 8.25 13.96
C PRO A 464 15.98 8.84 14.78
#